data_8cd75eb3cbe2ada5fbbbb50a80efddbc
#
_entry.id   8cd75eb3cbe2ada5fbbbb50a80efddbc
#
_cell.length_a   1.000
_cell.length_b   1.000
_cell.length_c   1.000
_cell.angle_alpha   90.00
_cell.angle_beta   90.00
_cell.angle_gamma   90.00
#
_symmetry.space_group_name_H-M   'P 1'
#
loop_
_entity.id
_entity.type
_entity.pdbx_description
1 polymer ?
#
loop_
_entity_poly.entity_id
_entity_poly.type
_entity_poly.pdbx_seq_one_letter_code
_entity_poly.pdbx_strand_id
1 'polypeptide(L)'
;MLSSQAIIFGMLYLVVAAGNIIGNYRESKSIIWITKPLLMPILLLMILFSSEKVNAWLLYGALTFGFIGDVFLLINSQKGNKWFILGMASFMAGHICYFTWFLTFSQPLRIDIPLVVGLFICIAITRWFWKTVHASQHHHTWPICFYCLMIDLIVLGALLTWGHGPLLGTLLCLTGAILFGFSDFLIAMRVIGEPLDDNAMVMLTYTLAQFLLICGILVVS
;
A
#
# COMPACT_ATOMS: atom_id res chain seq x y z
N MET A 1 7.85 21.44 -6.81
CA MET A 1 7.96 20.85 -8.19
C MET A 1 8.82 19.59 -8.12
N LEU A 2 8.39 18.51 -8.77
CA LEU A 2 9.22 17.31 -8.89
C LEU A 2 10.49 17.60 -9.69
N SER A 3 11.65 17.14 -9.20
CA SER A 3 12.90 17.26 -9.96
C SER A 3 12.84 16.38 -11.22
N SER A 4 13.64 16.71 -12.25
CA SER A 4 13.74 15.88 -13.45
C SER A 4 14.15 14.45 -13.13
N GLN A 5 14.99 14.25 -12.12
CA GLN A 5 15.42 12.93 -11.66
C GLN A 5 14.26 12.16 -11.01
N ALA A 6 13.44 12.80 -10.16
CA ALA A 6 12.26 12.15 -9.58
C ALA A 6 11.26 11.70 -10.66
N ILE A 7 11.07 12.51 -11.71
CA ILE A 7 10.23 12.14 -12.86
C ILE A 7 10.79 10.91 -13.60
N ILE A 8 12.12 10.86 -13.82
CA ILE A 8 12.77 9.71 -14.47
C ILE A 8 12.54 8.43 -13.66
N PHE A 9 12.72 8.48 -12.33
CA PHE A 9 12.45 7.31 -11.46
C PHE A 9 10.96 6.94 -11.44
N GLY A 10 10.06 7.91 -11.48
CA GLY A 10 8.62 7.65 -11.63
C GLY A 10 8.28 6.91 -12.93
N MET A 11 8.86 7.34 -14.06
CA MET A 11 8.69 6.64 -15.34
C MET A 11 9.30 5.23 -15.32
N LEU A 12 10.50 5.08 -14.74
CA LEU A 12 11.15 3.79 -14.59
C LEU A 12 10.29 2.84 -13.73
N TYR A 13 9.69 3.36 -12.64
CA TYR A 13 8.77 2.58 -11.82
C TYR A 13 7.60 2.05 -12.66
N LEU A 14 6.95 2.89 -13.46
CA LEU A 14 5.80 2.48 -14.29
C LEU A 14 6.20 1.38 -15.29
N VAL A 15 7.40 1.46 -15.89
CA VAL A 15 7.92 0.42 -16.80
C VAL A 15 8.12 -0.90 -16.05
N VAL A 16 8.76 -0.86 -14.87
CA VAL A 16 9.01 -2.07 -14.06
C VAL A 16 7.69 -2.64 -13.53
N ALA A 17 6.74 -1.79 -13.11
CA ALA A 17 5.41 -2.21 -12.68
C ALA A 17 4.63 -2.90 -13.81
N ALA A 18 4.64 -2.34 -15.02
CA ALA A 18 4.04 -2.98 -16.20
C ALA A 18 4.69 -4.35 -16.47
N GLY A 19 6.02 -4.44 -16.42
CA GLY A 19 6.74 -5.72 -16.53
C GLY A 19 6.33 -6.73 -15.46
N ASN A 20 6.14 -6.28 -14.23
CA ASN A 20 5.70 -7.15 -13.13
C ASN A 20 4.26 -7.65 -13.33
N ILE A 21 3.34 -6.78 -13.74
CA ILE A 21 1.94 -7.14 -14.03
C ILE A 21 1.89 -8.16 -15.17
N ILE A 22 2.63 -7.93 -16.27
CA ILE A 22 2.74 -8.87 -17.39
C ILE A 22 3.35 -10.20 -16.93
N GLY A 23 4.37 -10.15 -16.08
CA GLY A 23 4.98 -11.34 -15.48
C GLY A 23 3.98 -12.18 -14.69
N ASN A 24 3.14 -11.54 -13.89
CA ASN A 24 2.08 -12.22 -13.13
C ASN A 24 0.98 -12.76 -14.04
N TYR A 25 0.54 -12.00 -15.04
CA TYR A 25 -0.44 -12.45 -16.03
C TYR A 25 0.04 -13.68 -16.83
N ARG A 26 1.33 -13.72 -17.17
CA ARG A 26 1.96 -14.84 -17.90
C ARG A 26 2.53 -15.94 -16.99
N GLU A 27 2.34 -15.82 -15.68
CA GLU A 27 2.89 -16.74 -14.67
C GLU A 27 4.42 -16.95 -14.79
N SER A 28 5.12 -15.95 -15.32
CA SER A 28 6.57 -16.01 -15.55
C SER A 28 7.34 -15.73 -14.27
N LYS A 29 7.79 -16.77 -13.59
CA LYS A 29 8.58 -16.65 -12.35
C LYS A 29 9.83 -15.78 -12.53
N SER A 30 10.54 -15.91 -13.64
CA SER A 30 11.76 -15.12 -13.90
C SER A 30 11.48 -13.62 -13.95
N ILE A 31 10.41 -13.20 -14.64
CA ILE A 31 10.03 -11.79 -14.72
C ILE A 31 9.61 -11.27 -13.34
N ILE A 32 8.78 -12.03 -12.61
CA ILE A 32 8.31 -11.65 -11.27
C ILE A 32 9.48 -11.50 -10.31
N TRP A 33 10.43 -12.45 -10.27
CA TRP A 33 11.57 -12.44 -9.37
C TRP A 33 12.54 -11.27 -9.63
N ILE A 34 12.61 -10.78 -10.86
CA ILE A 34 13.45 -9.61 -11.22
C ILE A 34 12.69 -8.32 -10.91
N THR A 35 11.43 -8.21 -11.34
CA THR A 35 10.72 -6.93 -11.31
C THR A 35 10.15 -6.59 -9.93
N LYS A 36 9.60 -7.55 -9.18
CA LYS A 36 8.95 -7.28 -7.91
C LYS A 36 9.90 -6.64 -6.87
N PRO A 37 11.13 -7.13 -6.64
CA PRO A 37 12.05 -6.50 -5.70
C PRO A 37 12.53 -5.09 -6.13
N LEU A 38 12.41 -4.72 -7.39
CA LEU A 38 12.83 -3.42 -7.89
C LEU A 38 11.81 -2.30 -7.63
N LEU A 39 10.53 -2.65 -7.40
CA LEU A 39 9.45 -1.67 -7.27
C LEU A 39 9.71 -0.67 -6.14
N MET A 40 9.88 -1.13 -4.92
CA MET A 40 10.05 -0.26 -3.76
C MET A 40 11.35 0.55 -3.77
N PRO A 41 12.52 -0.04 -4.14
CA PRO A 41 13.76 0.74 -4.31
C PRO A 41 13.65 1.87 -5.32
N ILE A 42 12.94 1.69 -6.44
CA ILE A 42 12.76 2.75 -7.44
C ILE A 42 11.92 3.90 -6.88
N LEU A 43 10.83 3.62 -6.15
CA LEU A 43 10.05 4.65 -5.46
C LEU A 43 10.88 5.37 -4.37
N LEU A 44 11.73 4.64 -3.67
CA LEU A 44 12.64 5.23 -2.69
C LEU A 44 13.61 6.21 -3.37
N LEU A 45 14.17 5.86 -4.52
CA LEU A 45 14.99 6.78 -5.32
C LEU A 45 14.18 7.98 -5.80
N MET A 46 12.92 7.80 -6.20
CA MET A 46 12.03 8.90 -6.58
C MET A 46 11.89 9.92 -5.45
N ILE A 47 11.73 9.48 -4.19
CA ILE A 47 11.66 10.37 -3.02
C ILE A 47 13.03 11.01 -2.74
N LEU A 48 14.12 10.23 -2.79
CA LEU A 48 15.48 10.73 -2.52
C LEU A 48 15.85 11.89 -3.43
N PHE A 49 15.42 11.84 -4.69
CA PHE A 49 15.68 12.86 -5.71
C PHE A 49 14.55 13.89 -5.84
N SER A 50 13.49 13.81 -5.03
CA SER A 50 12.50 14.88 -4.95
C SER A 50 13.03 16.07 -4.16
N SER A 51 12.49 17.27 -4.41
CA SER A 51 12.79 18.47 -3.63
C SER A 51 12.11 18.47 -2.26
N GLU A 52 11.01 17.73 -2.13
CA GLU A 52 10.21 17.65 -0.92
C GLU A 52 10.79 16.60 0.02
N LYS A 53 11.06 17.00 1.26
CA LYS A 53 11.70 16.12 2.26
C LYS A 53 11.02 16.13 3.62
N VAL A 54 9.74 16.53 3.68
CA VAL A 54 9.00 16.55 4.95
C VAL A 54 8.91 15.14 5.53
N ASN A 55 9.59 14.92 6.65
CA ASN A 55 9.62 13.61 7.33
C ASN A 55 9.95 12.42 6.41
N ALA A 56 10.82 12.61 5.43
CA ALA A 56 11.16 11.61 4.41
C ALA A 56 11.63 10.27 5.00
N TRP A 57 12.21 10.26 6.20
CA TRP A 57 12.64 9.04 6.87
C TRP A 57 11.49 8.05 7.14
N LEU A 58 10.26 8.56 7.39
CA LEU A 58 9.06 7.73 7.53
C LEU A 58 8.69 7.06 6.20
N LEU A 59 8.83 7.79 5.09
CA LEU A 59 8.59 7.24 3.76
C LEU A 59 9.66 6.21 3.37
N TYR A 60 10.92 6.45 3.75
CA TYR A 60 11.99 5.45 3.57
C TYR A 60 11.69 4.19 4.37
N GLY A 61 11.19 4.33 5.61
CA GLY A 61 10.73 3.21 6.42
C GLY A 61 9.58 2.46 5.75
N ALA A 62 8.54 3.17 5.30
CA ALA A 62 7.39 2.57 4.63
C ALA A 62 7.78 1.74 3.40
N LEU A 63 8.61 2.30 2.51
CA LEU A 63 9.07 1.62 1.30
C LEU A 63 10.05 0.47 1.60
N THR A 64 10.90 0.62 2.63
CA THR A 64 11.81 -0.45 3.05
C THR A 64 11.03 -1.64 3.60
N PHE A 65 10.04 -1.41 4.46
CA PHE A 65 9.16 -2.47 4.96
C PHE A 65 8.30 -3.07 3.84
N GLY A 66 7.84 -2.26 2.88
CA GLY A 66 7.18 -2.74 1.66
C GLY A 66 8.09 -3.67 0.84
N PHE A 67 9.34 -3.30 0.62
CA PHE A 67 10.34 -4.14 -0.05
C PHE A 67 10.54 -5.48 0.67
N ILE A 68 10.73 -5.44 2.00
CA ILE A 68 10.91 -6.66 2.82
C ILE A 68 9.66 -7.55 2.71
N GLY A 69 8.46 -6.97 2.76
CA GLY A 69 7.20 -7.66 2.59
C GLY A 69 7.10 -8.35 1.21
N ASP A 70 7.45 -7.64 0.13
CA ASP A 70 7.48 -8.19 -1.23
C ASP A 70 8.44 -9.37 -1.37
N VAL A 71 9.63 -9.28 -0.79
CA VAL A 71 10.61 -10.37 -0.77
C VAL A 71 10.09 -11.57 0.01
N PHE A 72 9.48 -11.37 1.18
CA PHE A 72 8.90 -12.47 1.95
C PHE A 72 7.75 -13.16 1.21
N LEU A 73 6.88 -12.40 0.52
CA LEU A 73 5.82 -12.99 -0.29
C LEU A 73 6.36 -13.77 -1.50
N LEU A 74 7.46 -13.33 -2.12
CA LEU A 74 8.13 -14.09 -3.17
C LEU A 74 8.67 -15.43 -2.64
N ILE A 75 9.31 -15.43 -1.47
CA ILE A 75 9.83 -16.65 -0.84
C ILE A 75 8.66 -17.56 -0.41
N ASN A 76 7.55 -17.00 0.06
CA ASN A 76 6.37 -17.77 0.48
C ASN A 76 5.84 -18.65 -0.64
N SER A 77 5.83 -18.18 -1.87
CA SER A 77 5.40 -18.98 -3.02
C SER A 77 6.14 -20.31 -3.17
N GLN A 78 7.27 -20.47 -2.45
CA GLN A 78 8.13 -21.67 -2.50
C GLN A 78 8.26 -22.40 -1.15
N LYS A 79 8.11 -21.70 0.00
CA LYS A 79 8.55 -22.21 1.31
C LYS A 79 7.49 -22.21 2.44
N GLY A 80 6.24 -21.77 2.17
CA GLY A 80 5.11 -21.97 3.09
C GLY A 80 4.81 -20.83 4.09
N ASN A 81 3.75 -21.00 4.88
CA ASN A 81 2.99 -20.00 5.63
C ASN A 81 3.75 -19.01 6.53
N LYS A 82 4.89 -19.37 7.10
CA LYS A 82 5.66 -18.43 7.95
C LYS A 82 6.14 -17.19 7.21
N TRP A 83 6.50 -17.34 5.94
CA TRP A 83 6.95 -16.23 5.12
C TRP A 83 5.81 -15.30 4.74
N PHE A 84 4.61 -15.83 4.60
CA PHE A 84 3.39 -15.04 4.43
C PHE A 84 3.15 -14.14 5.65
N ILE A 85 3.21 -14.70 6.86
CA ILE A 85 3.01 -13.94 8.11
C ILE A 85 4.08 -12.85 8.28
N LEU A 86 5.35 -13.17 7.96
CA LEU A 86 6.44 -12.18 8.01
C LEU A 86 6.23 -11.07 6.97
N GLY A 87 5.74 -11.42 5.77
CA GLY A 87 5.38 -10.45 4.75
C GLY A 87 4.27 -9.50 5.21
N MET A 88 3.18 -10.04 5.76
CA MET A 88 2.10 -9.24 6.35
C MET A 88 2.60 -8.32 7.46
N ALA A 89 3.41 -8.83 8.39
CA ALA A 89 3.97 -8.03 9.48
C ALA A 89 4.84 -6.88 8.95
N SER A 90 5.61 -7.12 7.89
CA SER A 90 6.42 -6.09 7.24
C SER A 90 5.53 -5.01 6.60
N PHE A 91 4.49 -5.39 5.86
CA PHE A 91 3.55 -4.42 5.30
C PHE A 91 2.85 -3.61 6.40
N MET A 92 2.44 -4.23 7.50
CA MET A 92 1.87 -3.53 8.66
C MET A 92 2.82 -2.45 9.21
N ALA A 93 4.11 -2.78 9.36
CA ALA A 93 5.12 -1.79 9.77
C ALA A 93 5.22 -0.63 8.76
N GLY A 94 5.15 -0.93 7.45
CA GLY A 94 5.08 0.07 6.40
C GLY A 94 3.85 0.97 6.52
N HIS A 95 2.67 0.39 6.79
CA HIS A 95 1.43 1.14 7.00
C HIS A 95 1.51 2.07 8.21
N ILE A 96 2.12 1.64 9.31
CA ILE A 96 2.36 2.49 10.48
C ILE A 96 3.26 3.67 10.10
N CYS A 97 4.30 3.46 9.29
CA CYS A 97 5.16 4.54 8.81
C CYS A 97 4.38 5.55 7.94
N TYR A 98 3.56 5.10 7.00
CA TYR A 98 2.69 5.97 6.19
C TYR A 98 1.71 6.75 7.07
N PHE A 99 0.99 6.08 7.97
CA PHE A 99 0.04 6.74 8.87
C PHE A 99 0.72 7.79 9.74
N THR A 100 1.90 7.47 10.30
CA THR A 100 2.68 8.42 11.10
C THR A 100 3.10 9.62 10.26
N TRP A 101 3.47 9.41 9.01
CA TRP A 101 3.77 10.51 8.10
C TRP A 101 2.55 11.42 7.90
N PHE A 102 1.38 10.85 7.58
CA PHE A 102 0.15 11.62 7.42
C PHE A 102 -0.21 12.38 8.70
N LEU A 103 -0.10 11.74 9.85
CA LEU A 103 -0.40 12.34 11.14
C LEU A 103 0.52 13.52 11.48
N THR A 104 1.81 13.38 11.20
CA THR A 104 2.79 14.45 11.46
C THR A 104 2.71 15.58 10.45
N PHE A 105 2.39 15.28 9.20
CA PHE A 105 2.18 16.29 8.15
C PHE A 105 0.94 17.15 8.43
N SER A 106 -0.15 16.55 8.88
CA SER A 106 -1.46 17.19 9.04
C SER A 106 -1.64 17.91 10.39
N GLN A 107 -0.57 18.46 10.94
CA GLN A 107 -0.68 19.27 12.18
C GLN A 107 -0.95 20.74 11.85
N PRO A 108 -1.81 21.44 12.65
CA PRO A 108 -2.68 20.91 13.71
C PRO A 108 -3.82 20.06 13.15
N LEU A 109 -4.16 18.99 13.85
CA LEU A 109 -5.22 18.07 13.43
C LEU A 109 -6.57 18.79 13.29
N ARG A 110 -7.28 18.51 12.20
CA ARG A 110 -8.63 18.99 11.94
C ARG A 110 -9.59 17.80 11.83
N ILE A 111 -10.76 17.95 12.44
CA ILE A 111 -11.85 16.97 12.30
C ILE A 111 -12.83 17.53 11.30
N ASP A 112 -12.58 17.21 10.03
CA ASP A 112 -13.40 17.66 8.91
C ASP A 112 -14.44 16.60 8.50
N ILE A 113 -15.48 17.03 7.78
CA ILE A 113 -16.55 16.12 7.31
C ILE A 113 -16.01 14.91 6.55
N PRO A 114 -15.04 15.05 5.59
CA PRO A 114 -14.45 13.89 4.90
C PRO A 114 -13.81 12.87 5.84
N LEU A 115 -13.12 13.31 6.90
CA LEU A 115 -12.52 12.42 7.88
C LEU A 115 -13.58 11.63 8.67
N VAL A 116 -14.65 12.32 9.11
CA VAL A 116 -15.76 11.69 9.85
C VAL A 116 -16.49 10.68 8.97
N VAL A 117 -16.82 11.06 7.74
CA VAL A 117 -17.47 10.16 6.78
C VAL A 117 -16.56 8.95 6.46
N GLY A 118 -15.28 9.18 6.22
CA GLY A 118 -14.30 8.13 6.00
C GLY A 118 -14.19 7.16 7.17
N LEU A 119 -14.20 7.66 8.41
CA LEU A 119 -14.17 6.83 9.60
C LEU A 119 -15.40 5.90 9.67
N PHE A 120 -16.60 6.39 9.40
CA PHE A 120 -17.82 5.56 9.37
C PHE A 120 -17.75 4.52 8.25
N ILE A 121 -17.24 4.88 7.07
CA ILE A 121 -17.06 3.94 5.95
C ILE A 121 -16.05 2.85 6.33
N CYS A 122 -14.89 3.20 6.89
CA CYS A 122 -13.89 2.25 7.36
C CYS A 122 -14.49 1.27 8.39
N ILE A 123 -15.18 1.79 9.41
CA ILE A 123 -15.85 0.96 10.41
C ILE A 123 -16.85 -0.01 9.75
N ALA A 124 -17.66 0.47 8.80
CA ALA A 124 -18.64 -0.35 8.11
C ALA A 124 -18.00 -1.47 7.28
N ILE A 125 -16.93 -1.14 6.52
CA ILE A 125 -16.18 -2.11 5.71
C ILE A 125 -15.49 -3.14 6.59
N THR A 126 -14.74 -2.71 7.60
CA THR A 126 -14.05 -3.60 8.55
C THR A 126 -15.06 -4.51 9.27
N ARG A 127 -16.21 -3.99 9.68
CA ARG A 127 -17.27 -4.79 10.32
C ARG A 127 -17.88 -5.81 9.35
N TRP A 128 -18.12 -5.43 8.10
CA TRP A 128 -18.58 -6.36 7.07
C TRP A 128 -17.55 -7.44 6.80
N PHE A 129 -16.29 -7.06 6.62
CA PHE A 129 -15.20 -7.98 6.37
C PHE A 129 -14.97 -8.93 7.54
N TRP A 130 -15.01 -8.43 8.79
CA TRP A 130 -14.94 -9.25 9.99
C TRP A 130 -16.00 -10.36 9.97
N LYS A 131 -17.25 -10.02 9.66
CA LYS A 131 -18.33 -11.01 9.61
C LYS A 131 -18.06 -12.07 8.54
N THR A 132 -17.58 -11.68 7.37
CA THR A 132 -17.26 -12.58 6.24
C THR A 132 -16.13 -13.55 6.61
N VAL A 133 -15.03 -13.04 7.16
CA VAL A 133 -13.87 -13.85 7.54
C VAL A 133 -14.19 -14.73 8.74
N HIS A 134 -14.94 -14.24 9.72
CA HIS A 134 -15.34 -15.04 10.88
C HIS A 134 -16.26 -16.19 10.50
N ALA A 135 -17.14 -16.01 9.53
CA ALA A 135 -18.03 -17.05 9.03
C ALA A 135 -17.26 -18.17 8.31
N SER A 136 -16.07 -17.92 7.76
CA SER A 136 -15.24 -18.93 7.09
C SER A 136 -14.52 -19.89 8.05
N GLN A 137 -14.56 -19.65 9.37
CA GLN A 137 -13.91 -20.45 10.42
C GLN A 137 -12.41 -20.73 10.19
N HIS A 138 -11.71 -19.83 9.49
CA HIS A 138 -10.32 -20.03 9.13
C HIS A 138 -9.39 -19.77 10.32
N HIS A 139 -8.30 -20.58 10.47
CA HIS A 139 -7.34 -20.43 11.57
C HIS A 139 -6.62 -19.07 11.64
N HIS A 140 -6.59 -18.32 10.54
CA HIS A 140 -5.93 -17.01 10.44
C HIS A 140 -6.88 -15.81 10.53
N THR A 141 -8.10 -15.99 11.04
CA THR A 141 -9.13 -14.93 11.15
C THR A 141 -8.60 -13.68 11.87
N TRP A 142 -7.99 -13.83 13.04
CA TRP A 142 -7.48 -12.70 13.83
C TRP A 142 -6.37 -11.90 13.14
N PRO A 143 -5.29 -12.53 12.60
CA PRO A 143 -4.28 -11.79 11.86
C PRO A 143 -4.84 -11.02 10.67
N ILE A 144 -5.77 -11.60 9.92
CA ILE A 144 -6.39 -10.95 8.76
C ILE A 144 -7.22 -9.74 9.18
N CYS A 145 -8.02 -9.87 10.24
CA CYS A 145 -8.85 -8.76 10.73
C CYS A 145 -8.01 -7.62 11.31
N PHE A 146 -6.94 -7.93 12.04
CA PHE A 146 -6.02 -6.92 12.54
C PHE A 146 -5.30 -6.19 11.40
N TYR A 147 -4.96 -6.90 10.34
CA TYR A 147 -4.38 -6.33 9.15
C TYR A 147 -5.33 -5.34 8.45
N CYS A 148 -6.64 -5.63 8.39
CA CYS A 148 -7.63 -4.69 7.85
C CYS A 148 -7.67 -3.37 8.61
N LEU A 149 -7.54 -3.40 9.94
CA LEU A 149 -7.45 -2.18 10.74
C LEU A 149 -6.24 -1.32 10.36
N MET A 150 -5.11 -1.95 10.00
CA MET A 150 -3.93 -1.23 9.56
C MET A 150 -4.14 -0.55 8.20
N ILE A 151 -4.92 -1.14 7.31
CA ILE A 151 -5.31 -0.52 6.04
C ILE A 151 -6.21 0.69 6.26
N ASP A 152 -7.19 0.57 7.17
CA ASP A 152 -8.06 1.69 7.53
C ASP A 152 -7.24 2.91 8.01
N LEU A 153 -6.13 2.69 8.73
CA LEU A 153 -5.25 3.77 9.17
C LEU A 153 -4.65 4.55 7.99
N ILE A 154 -4.29 3.88 6.87
CA ILE A 154 -3.76 4.61 5.70
C ILE A 154 -4.85 5.43 5.04
N VAL A 155 -6.07 4.91 4.92
CA VAL A 155 -7.21 5.62 4.34
C VAL A 155 -7.55 6.85 5.19
N LEU A 156 -7.64 6.69 6.51
CA LEU A 156 -7.86 7.80 7.44
C LEU A 156 -6.70 8.79 7.43
N GLY A 157 -5.45 8.28 7.36
CA GLY A 157 -4.26 9.12 7.23
C GLY A 157 -4.30 9.99 5.97
N ALA A 158 -4.66 9.42 4.82
CA ALA A 158 -4.82 10.18 3.58
C ALA A 158 -5.89 11.27 3.72
N LEU A 159 -6.99 10.99 4.41
CA LEU A 159 -8.04 11.98 4.68
C LEU A 159 -7.59 13.10 5.63
N LEU A 160 -6.65 12.85 6.54
CA LEU A 160 -6.08 13.89 7.39
C LEU A 160 -5.38 15.00 6.58
N THR A 161 -4.91 14.71 5.37
CA THR A 161 -4.28 15.74 4.51
C THR A 161 -5.27 16.75 3.94
N TRP A 162 -6.58 16.51 4.10
CA TRP A 162 -7.62 17.41 3.61
C TRP A 162 -7.47 18.81 4.20
N GLY A 163 -7.36 19.81 3.34
CA GLY A 163 -7.20 21.21 3.76
C GLY A 163 -5.80 21.59 4.27
N HIS A 164 -4.82 20.66 4.25
CA HIS A 164 -3.43 20.93 4.61
C HIS A 164 -2.51 21.13 3.41
N GLY A 165 -2.96 20.76 2.21
CA GLY A 165 -2.21 20.90 0.96
C GLY A 165 -3.13 20.93 -0.26
N PRO A 166 -2.58 20.85 -1.49
CA PRO A 166 -3.36 20.80 -2.71
C PRO A 166 -4.33 19.60 -2.70
N LEU A 167 -5.60 19.85 -3.06
CA LEU A 167 -6.65 18.82 -3.12
C LEU A 167 -6.23 17.62 -4.00
N LEU A 168 -5.50 17.87 -5.09
CA LEU A 168 -5.00 16.81 -5.95
C LEU A 168 -4.12 15.83 -5.18
N GLY A 169 -3.23 16.30 -4.31
CA GLY A 169 -2.37 15.46 -3.49
C GLY A 169 -3.18 14.56 -2.54
N THR A 170 -4.17 15.14 -1.84
CA THR A 170 -5.10 14.37 -1.00
C THR A 170 -5.86 13.31 -1.79
N LEU A 171 -6.38 13.66 -2.98
CA LEU A 171 -7.11 12.70 -3.82
C LEU A 171 -6.21 11.57 -4.32
N LEU A 172 -4.96 11.86 -4.69
CA LEU A 172 -3.98 10.83 -5.06
C LEU A 172 -3.65 9.91 -3.89
N CYS A 173 -3.40 10.46 -2.69
CA CYS A 173 -3.17 9.67 -1.48
C CYS A 173 -4.38 8.79 -1.15
N LEU A 174 -5.59 9.34 -1.20
CA LEU A 174 -6.82 8.60 -0.89
C LEU A 174 -7.07 7.49 -1.91
N THR A 175 -6.93 7.77 -3.20
CA THR A 175 -7.07 6.75 -4.26
C THR A 175 -6.02 5.65 -4.09
N GLY A 176 -4.77 6.02 -3.80
CA GLY A 176 -3.70 5.06 -3.51
C GLY A 176 -4.01 4.20 -2.29
N ALA A 177 -4.50 4.79 -1.19
CA ALA A 177 -4.89 4.06 0.02
C ALA A 177 -6.04 3.07 -0.23
N ILE A 178 -7.07 3.47 -0.99
CA ILE A 178 -8.19 2.61 -1.36
C ILE A 178 -7.72 1.43 -2.24
N LEU A 179 -6.89 1.70 -3.25
CA LEU A 179 -6.33 0.65 -4.11
C LEU A 179 -5.45 -0.31 -3.33
N PHE A 180 -4.70 0.19 -2.33
CA PHE A 180 -3.92 -0.66 -1.45
C PHE A 180 -4.82 -1.61 -0.66
N GLY A 181 -5.87 -1.07 -0.04
CA GLY A 181 -6.85 -1.87 0.68
C GLY A 181 -7.52 -2.91 -0.22
N PHE A 182 -7.82 -2.57 -1.48
CA PHE A 182 -8.39 -3.51 -2.44
C PHE A 182 -7.40 -4.62 -2.83
N SER A 183 -6.12 -4.30 -3.05
CA SER A 183 -5.08 -5.30 -3.29
C SER A 183 -4.99 -6.31 -2.14
N ASP A 184 -4.98 -5.81 -0.91
CA ASP A 184 -4.87 -6.64 0.28
C ASP A 184 -6.14 -7.44 0.55
N PHE A 185 -7.31 -6.87 0.23
CA PHE A 185 -8.57 -7.62 0.24
C PHE A 185 -8.52 -8.84 -0.70
N LEU A 186 -7.97 -8.71 -1.90
CA LEU A 186 -7.81 -9.83 -2.83
C LEU A 186 -6.89 -10.92 -2.25
N ILE A 187 -5.79 -10.53 -1.60
CA ILE A 187 -4.89 -11.46 -0.91
C ILE A 187 -5.62 -12.16 0.25
N ALA A 188 -6.40 -11.42 1.04
CA ALA A 188 -7.14 -11.98 2.16
C ALA A 188 -8.22 -12.98 1.70
N MET A 189 -8.96 -12.67 0.63
CA MET A 189 -9.96 -13.58 0.06
C MET A 189 -9.33 -14.89 -0.39
N ARG A 190 -8.15 -14.84 -1.02
CA ARG A 190 -7.40 -16.03 -1.37
C ARG A 190 -7.04 -16.89 -0.15
N VAL A 191 -6.61 -16.26 0.94
CA VAL A 191 -6.23 -16.99 2.17
C VAL A 191 -7.41 -17.74 2.79
N ILE A 192 -8.62 -17.19 2.69
CA ILE A 192 -9.84 -17.86 3.19
C ILE A 192 -10.47 -18.84 2.19
N GLY A 193 -9.81 -19.04 1.03
CA GLY A 193 -10.22 -20.08 0.05
C GLY A 193 -11.24 -19.62 -0.99
N GLU A 194 -11.50 -18.32 -1.09
CA GLU A 194 -12.35 -17.79 -2.16
C GLU A 194 -11.58 -17.75 -3.50
N PRO A 195 -12.25 -18.04 -4.64
CA PRO A 195 -11.60 -18.23 -5.94
C PRO A 195 -11.21 -16.91 -6.64
N LEU A 196 -10.80 -15.88 -5.89
CA LEU A 196 -10.33 -14.60 -6.43
C LEU A 196 -8.81 -14.65 -6.70
N ASP A 197 -8.37 -15.60 -7.53
CA ASP A 197 -6.95 -15.90 -7.72
C ASP A 197 -6.36 -15.22 -8.96
N ASP A 198 -6.42 -13.90 -9.01
CA ASP A 198 -5.77 -13.10 -10.05
C ASP A 198 -4.56 -12.34 -9.50
N ASN A 199 -3.37 -12.96 -9.62
CA ASN A 199 -2.11 -12.34 -9.22
C ASN A 199 -1.82 -11.04 -9.99
N ALA A 200 -2.26 -10.94 -11.25
CA ALA A 200 -2.05 -9.75 -12.05
C ALA A 200 -2.90 -8.59 -11.53
N MET A 201 -4.16 -8.86 -11.10
CA MET A 201 -5.02 -7.83 -10.50
C MET A 201 -4.46 -7.34 -9.14
N VAL A 202 -3.98 -8.25 -8.29
CA VAL A 202 -3.30 -7.90 -7.03
C VAL A 202 -2.11 -6.98 -7.32
N MET A 203 -1.27 -7.34 -8.28
CA MET A 203 -0.09 -6.53 -8.61
C MET A 203 -0.43 -5.21 -9.30
N LEU A 204 -1.47 -5.17 -10.12
CA LEU A 204 -1.96 -3.93 -10.74
C LEU A 204 -2.40 -2.93 -9.66
N THR A 205 -3.28 -3.37 -8.77
CA THR A 205 -3.81 -2.51 -7.70
C THR A 205 -2.73 -2.10 -6.71
N TYR A 206 -1.83 -3.00 -6.32
CA TYR A 206 -0.71 -2.75 -5.44
C TYR A 206 0.29 -1.72 -6.01
N THR A 207 0.72 -1.92 -7.26
CA THR A 207 1.70 -1.02 -7.87
C THR A 207 1.12 0.36 -8.12
N LEU A 208 -0.13 0.46 -8.56
CA LEU A 208 -0.82 1.74 -8.69
C LEU A 208 -1.01 2.41 -7.32
N ALA A 209 -1.37 1.66 -6.29
CA ALA A 209 -1.53 2.17 -4.94
C ALA A 209 -0.25 2.83 -4.43
N GLN A 210 0.87 2.13 -4.48
CA GLN A 210 2.17 2.64 -4.03
C GLN A 210 2.60 3.88 -4.82
N PHE A 211 2.43 3.86 -6.15
CA PHE A 211 2.76 5.01 -6.98
C PHE A 211 1.92 6.23 -6.66
N LEU A 212 0.59 6.06 -6.55
CA LEU A 212 -0.32 7.16 -6.25
C LEU A 212 -0.11 7.71 -4.83
N LEU A 213 0.16 6.86 -3.83
CA LEU A 213 0.50 7.29 -2.49
C LEU A 213 1.74 8.18 -2.50
N ILE A 214 2.82 7.75 -3.14
CA ILE A 214 4.05 8.55 -3.20
C ILE A 214 3.85 9.83 -4.00
N CYS A 215 3.21 9.78 -5.18
CA CYS A 215 2.89 10.98 -5.94
C CYS A 215 2.01 11.94 -5.14
N GLY A 216 0.98 11.44 -4.46
CA GLY A 216 0.09 12.23 -3.62
C GLY A 216 0.83 12.92 -2.48
N ILE A 217 1.70 12.18 -1.78
CA ILE A 217 2.55 12.69 -0.71
C ILE A 217 3.47 13.81 -1.23
N LEU A 218 4.11 13.60 -2.38
CA LEU A 218 5.00 14.60 -2.99
C LEU A 218 4.25 15.84 -3.54
N VAL A 219 2.95 15.72 -3.80
CA VAL A 219 2.11 16.85 -4.26
C VAL A 219 1.52 17.60 -3.07
N VAL A 220 1.17 16.91 -1.98
CA VAL A 220 0.54 17.54 -0.81
C VAL A 220 1.56 18.24 0.09
N SER A 221 2.82 17.75 0.13
CA SER A 221 3.94 18.34 0.88
C SER A 221 4.66 19.44 0.13
#